data_12dcb42f00b5a65ee216fb486b176fbf
#
_entry.id   12dcb42f00b5a65ee216fb486b176fbf
#
_cell.length_a   1.000
_cell.length_b   1.000
_cell.length_c   1.000
_cell.angle_alpha   90.00
_cell.angle_beta   90.00
_cell.angle_gamma   90.00
#
_symmetry.space_group_name_H-M   'P 1'
#
loop_
_entity.id
_entity.type
_entity.pdbx_description
1 polymer ?
#
loop_
_entity_poly.entity_id
_entity_poly.type
_entity_poly.pdbx_seq_one_letter_code
_entity_poly.pdbx_strand_id
1 'polypeptide(L)'
;MIIFHKKLNNITCRQIIKKFEELNKKKIVSQVFSDDIRIFGFEKFLSKKIVKLFFDIDKKSSIKFFKKKPNYQTLMVNKVFPPSEKKISSIGSGGGWHRDSYLTQQMKTIYYLTKVNVENGPFSYLKPKLKIFSRFYPIGLRFKDNIQSKLNFFSKKILITSKNPGLGFSIITNYIHRGVPIKKNSRYALTVYSYFKKANSIEKLKV
;
A
#
# COMPACT_ATOMS: atom_id res chain seq x y z
N MET A 1 -11.05 -4.12 -8.90
CA MET A 1 -11.67 -5.11 -7.98
C MET A 1 -10.89 -5.12 -6.67
N ILE A 2 -11.56 -5.17 -5.52
CA ILE A 2 -10.95 -5.27 -4.18
C ILE A 2 -11.47 -6.54 -3.53
N ILE A 3 -10.61 -7.20 -2.76
CA ILE A 3 -10.97 -8.32 -1.90
C ILE A 3 -10.66 -7.90 -0.46
N PHE A 4 -11.67 -7.87 0.40
CA PHE A 4 -11.49 -7.65 1.84
C PHE A 4 -11.18 -8.96 2.53
N HIS A 5 -10.37 -8.87 3.61
CA HIS A 5 -9.89 -10.01 4.38
C HIS A 5 -10.38 -9.96 5.82
N LYS A 6 -10.28 -11.10 6.52
CA LYS A 6 -10.48 -11.15 7.97
C LYS A 6 -9.53 -10.15 8.64
N LYS A 7 -10.05 -9.38 9.58
CA LYS A 7 -9.27 -8.41 10.34
C LYS A 7 -8.17 -9.09 11.16
N LEU A 8 -7.01 -8.46 11.21
CA LEU A 8 -6.01 -8.79 12.22
C LEU A 8 -6.52 -8.37 13.60
N ASN A 9 -6.12 -9.10 14.62
CA ASN A 9 -6.38 -8.68 16.00
C ASN A 9 -5.47 -7.49 16.39
N ASN A 10 -5.91 -6.72 17.38
CA ASN A 10 -5.20 -5.53 17.83
C ASN A 10 -3.81 -5.84 18.42
N ILE A 11 -3.63 -7.01 19.02
CA ILE A 11 -2.35 -7.45 19.60
C ILE A 11 -1.31 -7.59 18.48
N THR A 12 -1.63 -8.28 17.39
CA THR A 12 -0.75 -8.43 16.24
C THR A 12 -0.43 -7.07 15.61
N CYS A 13 -1.41 -6.17 15.47
CA CYS A 13 -1.16 -4.83 14.95
C CYS A 13 -0.16 -4.06 15.81
N ARG A 14 -0.33 -4.07 17.14
CA ARG A 14 0.58 -3.41 18.09
C ARG A 14 1.99 -4.01 18.07
N GLN A 15 2.10 -5.33 17.96
CA GLN A 15 3.41 -6.02 17.87
C GLN A 15 4.19 -5.60 16.62
N ILE A 16 3.51 -5.51 15.46
CA ILE A 16 4.13 -5.07 14.21
C ILE A 16 4.57 -3.60 14.32
N ILE A 17 3.73 -2.73 14.88
CA ILE A 17 4.06 -1.30 15.08
C ILE A 17 5.25 -1.17 16.04
N LYS A 18 5.23 -1.87 17.18
CA LYS A 18 6.34 -1.86 18.15
C LYS A 18 7.66 -2.25 17.47
N LYS A 19 7.64 -3.33 16.70
CA LYS A 19 8.83 -3.79 15.97
C LYS A 19 9.31 -2.77 14.94
N PHE A 20 8.39 -2.14 14.22
CA PHE A 20 8.73 -1.05 13.28
C PHE A 20 9.41 0.11 14.00
N GLU A 21 8.89 0.58 15.13
CA GLU A 21 9.46 1.70 15.88
C GLU A 21 10.83 1.35 16.49
N GLU A 22 11.05 0.10 16.93
CA GLU A 22 12.37 -0.38 17.37
C GLU A 22 13.40 -0.28 16.24
N LEU A 23 13.07 -0.73 15.04
CA LEU A 23 13.95 -0.69 13.86
C LEU A 23 14.20 0.75 13.41
N ASN A 24 13.16 1.58 13.39
CA ASN A 24 13.26 2.99 13.04
C ASN A 24 14.18 3.76 13.99
N LYS A 25 14.08 3.53 15.30
CA LYS A 25 15.02 4.10 16.30
C LYS A 25 16.47 3.69 16.05
N LYS A 26 16.69 2.45 15.59
CA LYS A 26 18.02 1.93 15.22
C LYS A 26 18.48 2.38 13.83
N LYS A 27 17.71 3.23 13.13
CA LYS A 27 17.94 3.66 11.74
C LYS A 27 17.99 2.51 10.72
N ILE A 28 17.37 1.38 11.03
CA ILE A 28 17.23 0.23 10.12
C ILE A 28 15.97 0.49 9.26
N VAL A 29 16.11 1.34 8.26
CA VAL A 29 15.03 1.77 7.39
C VAL A 29 15.46 1.71 5.93
N SER A 30 14.52 1.39 5.04
CA SER A 30 14.77 1.27 3.60
C SER A 30 14.67 2.61 2.88
N GLN A 31 13.69 3.41 3.24
CA GLN A 31 13.41 4.71 2.62
C GLN A 31 12.80 5.67 3.65
N VAL A 32 13.24 6.92 3.59
CA VAL A 32 12.71 8.02 4.41
C VAL A 32 12.31 9.16 3.47
N PHE A 33 11.06 9.59 3.58
CA PHE A 33 10.49 10.75 2.89
C PHE A 33 9.99 11.77 3.93
N SER A 34 9.64 12.96 3.49
CA SER A 34 9.10 14.01 4.37
C SER A 34 7.80 13.63 5.10
N ASP A 35 7.08 12.64 4.61
CA ASP A 35 5.78 12.20 5.10
C ASP A 35 5.64 10.67 5.24
N ASP A 36 6.70 9.88 4.97
CA ASP A 36 6.61 8.42 4.88
C ASP A 36 7.96 7.75 5.18
N ILE A 37 7.98 6.85 6.15
CA ILE A 37 9.14 5.99 6.48
C ILE A 37 8.77 4.55 6.14
N ARG A 38 9.65 3.84 5.44
CA ARG A 38 9.40 2.48 4.93
C ARG A 38 10.51 1.51 5.31
N ILE A 39 10.13 0.29 5.67
CA ILE A 39 11.04 -0.84 5.89
C ILE A 39 10.58 -1.98 4.99
N PHE A 40 11.32 -2.28 3.93
CA PHE A 40 11.14 -3.44 3.06
C PHE A 40 11.90 -4.66 3.61
N GLY A 41 11.45 -5.85 3.28
CA GLY A 41 12.03 -7.08 3.85
C GLY A 41 11.59 -7.31 5.29
N PHE A 42 10.49 -6.71 5.72
CA PHE A 42 10.00 -6.75 7.11
C PHE A 42 9.66 -8.17 7.57
N GLU A 43 9.51 -9.12 6.65
CA GLU A 43 9.36 -10.55 6.94
C GLU A 43 10.48 -11.12 7.80
N LYS A 44 11.70 -10.58 7.73
CA LYS A 44 12.85 -11.00 8.54
C LYS A 44 12.65 -10.77 10.04
N PHE A 45 11.78 -9.82 10.41
CA PHE A 45 11.57 -9.37 11.78
C PHE A 45 10.27 -9.88 12.40
N LEU A 46 9.53 -10.73 11.69
CA LEU A 46 8.28 -11.34 12.14
C LEU A 46 8.45 -12.85 12.31
N SER A 47 7.59 -13.46 13.14
CA SER A 47 7.56 -14.91 13.26
C SER A 47 7.14 -15.56 11.93
N LYS A 48 7.69 -16.73 11.62
CA LYS A 48 7.36 -17.51 10.42
C LYS A 48 5.85 -17.72 10.27
N LYS A 49 5.12 -17.91 11.38
CA LYS A 49 3.66 -18.08 11.41
C LYS A 49 2.93 -16.83 10.89
N ILE A 50 3.35 -15.64 11.31
CA ILE A 50 2.75 -14.36 10.88
C ILE A 50 3.07 -14.10 9.41
N VAL A 51 4.31 -14.29 8.99
CA VAL A 51 4.72 -14.13 7.59
C VAL A 51 3.92 -15.05 6.67
N LYS A 52 3.82 -16.34 7.04
CA LYS A 52 3.03 -17.32 6.29
C LYS A 52 1.57 -16.90 6.16
N LEU A 53 0.96 -16.39 7.22
CA LEU A 53 -0.43 -15.90 7.20
C LEU A 53 -0.61 -14.82 6.10
N PHE A 54 0.25 -13.80 6.07
CA PHE A 54 0.14 -12.72 5.09
C PHE A 54 0.38 -13.20 3.66
N PHE A 55 1.39 -14.05 3.46
CA PHE A 55 1.71 -14.58 2.14
C PHE A 55 0.63 -15.52 1.61
N ASP A 56 0.02 -16.34 2.45
CA ASP A 56 -1.09 -17.24 2.06
C ASP A 56 -2.35 -16.44 1.68
N ILE A 57 -2.69 -15.38 2.43
CA ILE A 57 -3.80 -14.50 2.10
C ILE A 57 -3.58 -13.81 0.76
N ASP A 58 -2.40 -13.27 0.56
CA ASP A 58 -2.00 -12.60 -0.66
C ASP A 58 -2.02 -13.55 -1.86
N LYS A 59 -1.48 -14.76 -1.71
CA LYS A 59 -1.50 -15.83 -2.72
C LYS A 59 -2.92 -16.24 -3.12
N LYS A 60 -3.84 -16.39 -2.14
CA LYS A 60 -5.26 -16.65 -2.41
C LYS A 60 -5.90 -15.52 -3.23
N SER A 61 -5.57 -14.27 -2.89
CA SER A 61 -6.06 -13.11 -3.63
C SER A 61 -5.50 -13.05 -5.05
N SER A 62 -4.22 -13.38 -5.23
CA SER A 62 -3.58 -13.47 -6.53
C SER A 62 -4.25 -14.50 -7.43
N ILE A 63 -4.54 -15.69 -6.91
CA ILE A 63 -5.26 -16.74 -7.64
C ILE A 63 -6.67 -16.25 -8.04
N LYS A 64 -7.35 -15.53 -7.14
CA LYS A 64 -8.69 -14.98 -7.42
C LYS A 64 -8.66 -13.90 -8.50
N PHE A 65 -7.63 -13.03 -8.51
CA PHE A 65 -7.49 -11.95 -9.48
C PHE A 65 -6.96 -12.41 -10.83
N PHE A 66 -5.95 -13.27 -10.83
CA PHE A 66 -5.13 -13.57 -12.01
C PHE A 66 -5.08 -15.04 -12.39
N LYS A 67 -5.75 -15.94 -11.63
CA LYS A 67 -5.69 -17.40 -11.78
C LYS A 67 -4.26 -17.94 -11.67
N LYS A 68 -3.37 -17.19 -10.99
CA LYS A 68 -1.94 -17.49 -10.88
C LYS A 68 -1.39 -17.14 -9.50
N LYS A 69 -0.44 -17.91 -8.99
CA LYS A 69 0.33 -17.62 -7.78
C LYS A 69 1.44 -16.60 -8.09
N PRO A 70 1.77 -15.69 -7.16
CA PRO A 70 2.93 -14.83 -7.34
C PRO A 70 4.22 -15.66 -7.25
N ASN A 71 5.22 -15.27 -8.03
CA ASN A 71 6.55 -15.90 -7.98
C ASN A 71 7.41 -15.32 -6.86
N TYR A 72 7.07 -14.10 -6.42
CA TYR A 72 7.82 -13.36 -5.43
C TYR A 72 6.89 -12.54 -4.55
N GLN A 73 7.12 -12.59 -3.24
CA GLN A 73 6.39 -11.83 -2.23
C GLN A 73 7.37 -11.23 -1.23
N THR A 74 7.10 -10.01 -0.78
CA THR A 74 7.85 -9.36 0.31
C THR A 74 6.93 -8.49 1.13
N LEU A 75 7.24 -8.30 2.41
CA LEU A 75 6.54 -7.39 3.30
C LEU A 75 7.22 -6.03 3.34
N MET A 76 6.42 -5.00 3.34
CA MET A 76 6.81 -3.65 3.67
C MET A 76 5.92 -3.14 4.79
N VAL A 77 6.49 -2.58 5.84
CA VAL A 77 5.75 -1.79 6.83
C VAL A 77 6.13 -0.34 6.65
N ASN A 78 5.15 0.54 6.72
CA ASN A 78 5.40 1.97 6.67
C ASN A 78 4.61 2.74 7.73
N LYS A 79 5.21 3.87 8.12
CA LYS A 79 4.58 4.92 8.90
C LYS A 79 4.43 6.14 8.02
N VAL A 80 3.20 6.60 7.81
CA VAL A 80 2.91 7.85 7.12
C VAL A 80 2.41 8.85 8.15
N PHE A 81 2.89 10.09 8.07
CA PHE A 81 2.61 11.14 9.05
C PHE A 81 2.44 12.49 8.32
N PRO A 82 1.83 13.50 8.97
CA PRO A 82 1.75 14.84 8.39
C PRO A 82 3.16 15.37 8.10
N PRO A 83 3.43 15.89 6.91
CA PRO A 83 4.73 16.46 6.61
C PRO A 83 5.00 17.68 7.51
N SER A 84 6.25 17.83 7.97
CA SER A 84 6.70 18.96 8.78
C SER A 84 6.64 20.29 8.02
N GLU A 85 6.79 20.23 6.71
CA GLU A 85 6.63 21.36 5.80
C GLU A 85 5.40 21.11 4.92
N LYS A 86 4.83 22.18 4.34
CA LYS A 86 3.69 22.07 3.40
C LYS A 86 4.00 21.28 2.10
N LYS A 87 5.23 20.81 1.94
CA LYS A 87 5.66 19.99 0.80
C LYS A 87 5.40 18.50 1.07
N ILE A 88 4.37 17.95 0.45
CA ILE A 88 4.14 16.51 0.39
C ILE A 88 5.16 15.90 -0.58
N SER A 89 5.84 14.82 -0.18
CA SER A 89 6.75 14.10 -1.08
C SER A 89 6.00 13.64 -2.34
N SER A 90 6.54 13.95 -3.49
CA SER A 90 5.99 13.48 -4.77
C SER A 90 6.06 11.95 -4.93
N ILE A 91 6.90 11.27 -4.13
CA ILE A 91 7.19 9.84 -4.23
C ILE A 91 6.58 9.07 -3.04
N GLY A 92 6.34 9.72 -1.90
CA GLY A 92 5.76 9.13 -0.70
C GLY A 92 4.32 8.63 -0.87
N SER A 93 3.76 8.06 0.18
CA SER A 93 2.38 7.52 0.17
C SER A 93 1.33 8.59 -0.13
N GLY A 94 1.59 9.85 0.24
CA GLY A 94 0.74 11.01 -0.07
C GLY A 94 0.95 11.60 -1.46
N GLY A 95 1.94 11.14 -2.20
CA GLY A 95 2.23 11.59 -3.58
C GLY A 95 1.07 11.30 -4.54
N GLY A 96 0.95 12.10 -5.59
CA GLY A 96 -0.20 12.14 -6.51
C GLY A 96 -0.74 10.79 -7.00
N TRP A 97 -1.82 10.85 -7.74
CA TRP A 97 -2.44 9.68 -8.36
C TRP A 97 -1.47 9.00 -9.32
N HIS A 98 -1.35 7.68 -9.25
CA HIS A 98 -0.43 6.91 -10.09
C HIS A 98 -0.91 5.48 -10.29
N ARG A 99 -0.28 4.80 -11.23
CA ARG A 99 -0.33 3.36 -11.40
C ARG A 99 1.03 2.80 -11.00
N ASP A 100 1.03 1.73 -10.22
CA ASP A 100 2.27 1.02 -9.94
C ASP A 100 2.67 0.21 -11.17
N SER A 101 3.93 0.25 -11.52
CA SER A 101 4.60 -0.69 -12.37
C SER A 101 4.09 -0.93 -13.81
N TYR A 102 5.06 -1.25 -14.65
CA TYR A 102 4.90 -1.74 -16.03
C TYR A 102 4.30 -3.16 -16.10
N LEU A 103 4.17 -3.86 -14.97
CA LEU A 103 3.63 -5.21 -14.94
C LEU A 103 2.12 -5.14 -14.76
N THR A 104 1.39 -5.59 -15.77
CA THR A 104 -0.08 -5.59 -15.80
C THR A 104 -0.73 -6.45 -14.70
N GLN A 105 0.04 -7.31 -14.04
CA GLN A 105 -0.41 -8.29 -13.06
C GLN A 105 0.09 -8.00 -11.63
N GLN A 106 0.45 -6.77 -11.31
CA GLN A 106 0.86 -6.43 -9.96
C GLN A 106 -0.35 -6.23 -9.05
N MET A 107 -0.26 -6.73 -7.82
CA MET A 107 -1.21 -6.47 -6.75
C MET A 107 -0.50 -6.15 -5.45
N LYS A 108 -1.23 -5.55 -4.53
CA LYS A 108 -0.83 -5.34 -3.13
C LYS A 108 -1.91 -5.86 -2.21
N THR A 109 -1.50 -6.53 -1.14
CA THR A 109 -2.36 -6.82 0.00
C THR A 109 -1.95 -5.90 1.15
N ILE A 110 -2.87 -5.04 1.59
CA ILE A 110 -2.61 -3.97 2.54
C ILE A 110 -3.40 -4.24 3.82
N TYR A 111 -2.75 -4.13 4.98
CA TYR A 111 -3.37 -4.14 6.29
C TYR A 111 -3.13 -2.81 6.99
N TYR A 112 -4.20 -2.15 7.41
CA TYR A 112 -4.10 -0.99 8.28
C TYR A 112 -3.82 -1.45 9.72
N LEU A 113 -2.67 -1.07 10.24
CA LEU A 113 -2.28 -1.40 11.61
C LEU A 113 -2.85 -0.40 12.63
N THR A 114 -3.36 0.73 12.17
CA THR A 114 -4.03 1.76 12.95
C THR A 114 -5.45 2.01 12.43
N LYS A 115 -6.27 2.74 13.19
CA LYS A 115 -7.51 3.33 12.69
C LYS A 115 -7.19 4.26 11.50
N VAL A 116 -8.03 4.25 10.47
CA VAL A 116 -7.86 5.09 9.29
C VAL A 116 -9.17 5.75 8.91
N ASN A 117 -9.24 7.05 9.04
CA ASN A 117 -10.33 7.90 8.59
C ASN A 117 -9.88 8.81 7.43
N VAL A 118 -10.70 9.73 7.00
CA VAL A 118 -10.40 10.63 5.88
C VAL A 118 -9.21 11.56 6.14
N GLU A 119 -8.87 11.84 7.41
CA GLU A 119 -7.76 12.71 7.80
C GLU A 119 -6.43 11.96 7.97
N ASN A 120 -6.47 10.64 8.19
CA ASN A 120 -5.29 9.80 8.37
C ASN A 120 -4.76 9.21 7.05
N GLY A 121 -5.15 9.78 5.90
CA GLY A 121 -4.60 9.37 4.62
C GLY A 121 -5.03 7.98 4.17
N PRO A 122 -6.33 7.70 3.97
CA PRO A 122 -6.80 6.40 3.51
C PRO A 122 -6.26 6.08 2.12
N PHE A 123 -6.18 4.80 1.80
CA PHE A 123 -5.95 4.37 0.43
C PHE A 123 -7.15 4.76 -0.43
N SER A 124 -6.87 5.37 -1.58
CA SER A 124 -7.87 5.76 -2.54
C SER A 124 -7.55 5.21 -3.91
N TYR A 125 -8.57 4.78 -4.63
CA TYR A 125 -8.41 4.36 -6.02
C TYR A 125 -9.57 4.85 -6.88
N LEU A 126 -9.30 4.97 -8.18
CA LEU A 126 -10.28 5.30 -9.18
C LEU A 126 -10.79 4.02 -9.83
N LYS A 127 -12.06 3.67 -9.55
CA LYS A 127 -12.72 2.55 -10.21
C LYS A 127 -13.22 3.05 -11.57
N PRO A 128 -12.63 2.60 -12.70
CA PRO A 128 -13.09 3.03 -14.01
C PRO A 128 -14.50 2.52 -14.27
N LYS A 129 -15.35 3.32 -14.90
CA LYS A 129 -16.67 2.91 -15.38
C LYS A 129 -16.56 1.85 -16.47
N LEU A 130 -15.59 2.03 -17.38
CA LEU A 130 -15.22 1.07 -18.43
C LEU A 130 -13.77 0.65 -18.25
N LYS A 131 -13.49 -0.65 -18.30
CA LYS A 131 -12.13 -1.22 -18.08
C LYS A 131 -11.09 -0.66 -19.07
N ILE A 132 -11.50 -0.32 -20.27
CA ILE A 132 -10.63 0.22 -21.31
C ILE A 132 -9.95 1.53 -20.89
N PHE A 133 -10.63 2.38 -20.10
CA PHE A 133 -10.08 3.66 -19.67
C PHE A 133 -8.86 3.52 -18.75
N SER A 134 -8.71 2.41 -18.02
CA SER A 134 -7.53 2.19 -17.19
C SER A 134 -6.24 2.00 -18.00
N ARG A 135 -6.36 1.62 -19.27
CA ARG A 135 -5.20 1.37 -20.17
C ARG A 135 -4.59 2.65 -20.74
N PHE A 136 -5.34 3.73 -20.81
CA PHE A 136 -4.89 4.99 -21.39
C PHE A 136 -4.04 5.86 -20.45
N TYR A 137 -3.91 5.48 -19.18
CA TYR A 137 -3.10 6.25 -18.25
C TYR A 137 -1.64 5.80 -18.29
N PRO A 138 -0.70 6.74 -18.47
CA PRO A 138 0.71 6.41 -18.48
C PRO A 138 1.13 5.79 -17.13
N ILE A 139 2.00 4.80 -17.24
CA ILE A 139 2.55 4.09 -16.08
C ILE A 139 3.73 4.91 -15.54
N GLY A 140 3.87 4.96 -14.21
CA GLY A 140 4.99 5.63 -13.53
C GLY A 140 4.86 7.15 -13.40
N LEU A 141 3.91 7.79 -14.09
CA LEU A 141 3.63 9.20 -13.87
C LEU A 141 2.71 9.42 -12.66
N ARG A 142 2.95 10.49 -11.93
CA ARG A 142 2.12 10.94 -10.82
C ARG A 142 1.35 12.19 -11.19
N PHE A 143 0.05 12.14 -10.96
CA PHE A 143 -0.87 13.22 -11.32
C PHE A 143 -1.29 14.02 -10.10
N LYS A 144 -1.38 15.33 -10.25
CA LYS A 144 -1.95 16.23 -9.23
C LYS A 144 -3.47 16.08 -9.14
N ASP A 145 -4.07 16.60 -8.07
CA ASP A 145 -5.51 16.49 -7.81
C ASP A 145 -6.40 17.20 -8.86
N ASN A 146 -5.90 18.23 -9.53
CA ASN A 146 -6.64 18.91 -10.60
C ASN A 146 -6.99 18.01 -11.78
N ILE A 147 -6.20 16.96 -12.04
CA ILE A 147 -6.52 15.97 -13.07
C ILE A 147 -7.64 15.03 -12.61
N GLN A 148 -7.82 14.84 -11.31
CA GLN A 148 -8.90 14.03 -10.78
C GLN A 148 -10.29 14.53 -11.20
N SER A 149 -10.51 15.84 -11.29
CA SER A 149 -11.80 16.40 -11.74
C SER A 149 -12.16 15.94 -13.14
N LYS A 150 -11.19 15.89 -14.05
CA LYS A 150 -11.34 15.38 -15.42
C LYS A 150 -11.56 13.84 -15.43
N LEU A 151 -10.94 13.13 -14.50
CA LEU A 151 -11.06 11.67 -14.38
C LEU A 151 -12.37 11.23 -13.71
N ASN A 152 -13.00 12.07 -12.91
CA ASN A 152 -14.25 11.76 -12.23
C ASN A 152 -15.40 11.48 -13.20
N PHE A 153 -15.35 12.02 -14.40
CA PHE A 153 -16.33 11.72 -15.45
C PHE A 153 -16.29 10.24 -15.88
N PHE A 154 -15.08 9.64 -15.91
CA PHE A 154 -14.86 8.26 -16.39
C PHE A 154 -14.64 7.25 -15.26
N SER A 155 -14.59 7.68 -14.00
CA SER A 155 -14.28 6.80 -12.87
C SER A 155 -14.97 7.26 -11.59
N LYS A 156 -15.20 6.30 -10.67
CA LYS A 156 -15.68 6.58 -9.31
C LYS A 156 -14.50 6.52 -8.33
N LYS A 157 -14.28 7.59 -7.57
CA LYS A 157 -13.31 7.61 -6.47
C LYS A 157 -13.83 6.79 -5.30
N ILE A 158 -13.00 5.87 -4.82
CA ILE A 158 -13.30 5.03 -3.65
C ILE A 158 -12.21 5.26 -2.60
N LEU A 159 -12.62 5.50 -1.37
CA LEU A 159 -11.76 5.60 -0.19
C LEU A 159 -11.93 4.35 0.66
N ILE A 160 -10.82 3.77 1.13
CA ILE A 160 -10.84 2.65 2.05
C ILE A 160 -10.50 3.17 3.44
N THR A 161 -11.50 3.25 4.30
CA THR A 161 -11.38 3.68 5.70
C THR A 161 -11.61 2.52 6.65
N SER A 162 -11.17 2.64 7.90
CA SER A 162 -11.41 1.65 8.95
C SER A 162 -11.55 2.31 10.31
N LYS A 163 -12.66 2.03 11.00
CA LYS A 163 -12.90 2.51 12.38
C LYS A 163 -11.92 1.88 13.40
N ASN A 164 -11.40 0.68 13.11
CA ASN A 164 -10.53 -0.08 13.99
C ASN A 164 -9.26 -0.52 13.25
N PRO A 165 -8.15 -0.78 13.96
CA PRO A 165 -6.98 -1.43 13.39
C PRO A 165 -7.32 -2.82 12.79
N GLY A 166 -6.46 -3.30 11.89
CA GLY A 166 -6.50 -4.66 11.37
C GLY A 166 -7.26 -4.85 10.07
N LEU A 167 -7.91 -3.82 9.50
CA LEU A 167 -8.57 -3.97 8.19
C LEU A 167 -7.57 -4.39 7.13
N GLY A 168 -7.82 -5.54 6.48
CA GLY A 168 -7.03 -6.06 5.36
C GLY A 168 -7.79 -6.03 4.05
N PHE A 169 -7.11 -5.70 2.97
CA PHE A 169 -7.65 -5.77 1.62
C PHE A 169 -6.56 -5.99 0.57
N SER A 170 -6.92 -6.69 -0.51
CA SER A 170 -6.07 -6.83 -1.70
C SER A 170 -6.63 -6.05 -2.87
N ILE A 171 -5.74 -5.43 -3.64
CA ILE A 171 -6.09 -4.61 -4.80
C ILE A 171 -5.08 -4.80 -5.93
N ILE A 172 -5.60 -4.76 -7.17
CA ILE A 172 -4.76 -4.71 -8.37
C ILE A 172 -4.27 -3.27 -8.53
N THR A 173 -2.96 -3.07 -8.54
CA THR A 173 -2.33 -1.74 -8.52
C THR A 173 -2.05 -1.16 -9.91
N ASN A 174 -2.50 -1.83 -10.97
CA ASN A 174 -2.55 -1.23 -12.28
C ASN A 174 -3.73 -0.24 -12.47
N TYR A 175 -4.68 -0.18 -11.53
CA TYR A 175 -5.65 0.91 -11.44
C TYR A 175 -5.02 2.15 -10.82
N ILE A 176 -5.49 3.33 -11.23
CA ILE A 176 -5.03 4.61 -10.66
C ILE A 176 -5.39 4.65 -9.19
N HIS A 177 -4.39 4.84 -8.35
CA HIS A 177 -4.55 4.89 -6.90
C HIS A 177 -3.57 5.86 -6.25
N ARG A 178 -3.78 6.14 -4.97
CA ARG A 178 -2.87 6.90 -4.10
C ARG A 178 -3.16 6.62 -2.62
N GLY A 179 -2.20 6.90 -1.75
CA GLY A 179 -2.52 7.26 -0.37
C GLY A 179 -3.01 8.71 -0.35
N VAL A 180 -4.13 8.99 0.32
CA VAL A 180 -4.54 10.38 0.53
C VAL A 180 -3.53 11.03 1.47
N PRO A 181 -3.12 12.32 1.25
CA PRO A 181 -2.25 13.02 2.18
C PRO A 181 -2.82 13.02 3.60
N ILE A 182 -1.96 12.79 4.58
CA ILE A 182 -2.34 12.80 5.99
C ILE A 182 -2.44 14.25 6.47
N LYS A 183 -3.53 14.57 7.17
CA LYS A 183 -3.75 15.86 7.81
C LYS A 183 -3.46 15.81 9.31
N LYS A 184 -3.83 14.70 9.97
CA LYS A 184 -3.70 14.52 11.42
C LYS A 184 -3.28 13.08 11.73
N ASN A 185 -2.47 12.92 12.79
CA ASN A 185 -2.00 11.67 13.32
C ASN A 185 -1.16 10.86 12.30
N SER A 186 -0.60 9.76 12.74
CA SER A 186 0.14 8.85 11.87
C SER A 186 -0.71 7.65 11.49
N ARG A 187 -0.45 7.09 10.30
CA ARG A 187 -0.99 5.81 9.86
C ARG A 187 0.13 4.80 9.69
N TYR A 188 -0.04 3.62 10.29
CA TYR A 188 0.82 2.49 10.01
C TYR A 188 0.09 1.50 9.11
N ALA A 189 0.80 0.97 8.14
CA ALA A 189 0.29 -0.08 7.26
C ALA A 189 1.36 -1.14 7.00
N LEU A 190 0.91 -2.40 6.91
CA LEU A 190 1.70 -3.50 6.39
C LEU A 190 1.20 -3.80 4.98
N THR A 191 2.12 -3.93 4.03
CA THR A 191 1.82 -4.23 2.63
C THR A 191 2.59 -5.45 2.17
N VAL A 192 1.90 -6.43 1.63
CA VAL A 192 2.52 -7.50 0.84
C VAL A 192 2.63 -7.01 -0.60
N TYR A 193 3.84 -6.98 -1.11
CA TYR A 193 4.12 -6.73 -2.51
C TYR A 193 4.26 -8.08 -3.24
N SER A 194 3.45 -8.26 -4.26
CA SER A 194 3.44 -9.49 -5.06
C SER A 194 3.77 -9.23 -6.51
N TYR A 195 4.68 -10.03 -7.05
CA TYR A 195 5.15 -9.94 -8.41
C TYR A 195 5.13 -11.30 -9.10
N PHE A 196 4.85 -11.30 -10.41
CA PHE A 196 4.88 -12.50 -11.26
C PHE A 196 6.19 -12.66 -12.01
N LYS A 197 7.10 -11.68 -11.91
CA LYS A 197 8.49 -11.72 -12.36
C LYS A 197 9.38 -11.28 -11.20
N LYS A 198 10.64 -11.69 -11.20
CA LYS A 198 11.62 -11.26 -10.19
C LYS A 198 11.73 -9.73 -10.18
N ALA A 199 11.58 -9.13 -9.01
CA ALA A 199 11.58 -7.68 -8.84
C ALA A 199 12.91 -7.21 -8.23
N ASN A 200 13.97 -7.18 -9.03
CA ASN A 200 15.31 -6.79 -8.58
C ASN A 200 15.35 -5.41 -7.92
N SER A 201 14.51 -4.48 -8.37
CA SER A 201 14.41 -3.14 -7.76
C SER A 201 13.90 -3.17 -6.31
N ILE A 202 13.04 -4.11 -5.96
CA ILE A 202 12.53 -4.29 -4.59
C ILE A 202 13.56 -5.00 -3.72
N GLU A 203 14.30 -5.97 -4.27
CA GLU A 203 15.38 -6.64 -3.53
C GLU A 203 16.42 -5.65 -3.00
N LYS A 204 16.77 -4.63 -3.78
CA LYS A 204 17.72 -3.58 -3.38
C LYS A 204 17.20 -2.68 -2.24
N LEU A 205 15.90 -2.66 -1.98
CA LEU A 205 15.29 -1.86 -0.92
C LEU A 205 15.17 -2.61 0.41
N LYS A 206 15.41 -3.92 0.44
CA LYS A 206 15.33 -4.70 1.67
C LYS A 206 16.47 -4.34 2.63
N VAL A 207 16.13 -4.26 3.92
CA VAL A 207 17.08 -4.12 5.03
C VAL A 207 17.53 -5.46 5.55
#